data_46f0febcf11d5506aabdab54ff6178d1
#
_entry.id   46f0febcf11d5506aabdab54ff6178d1
#
_cell.length_a   1.000
_cell.length_b   1.000
_cell.length_c   1.000
_cell.angle_alpha   90.00
_cell.angle_beta   90.00
_cell.angle_gamma   90.00
#
_symmetry.space_group_name_H-M   'P 1'
#
loop_
_entity.id
_entity.type
_entity.pdbx_description
1 polymer ?
#
loop_
_entity_poly.entity_id
_entity_poly.type
_entity_poly.pdbx_seq_one_letter_code
_entity_poly.pdbx_strand_id
1 'polypeptide(L)'
;MQIEIQVNGQSVVWASDAGANVLQTLRNQMGLTATRYGCGQEQCGTCHVLIDGQSKPTCQLPIDALVGRSVVTLESAQDPDLPSTHFLKALQSAFIGEQAAQCGYCTSGLLISATALLMSAYETV
;
A
#
# COMPACT_ATOMS: atom_id res chain seq x y z
N MET A 1 -13.32 7.06 18.46
CA MET A 1 -11.91 6.86 18.88
C MET A 1 -11.00 7.29 17.76
N GLN A 2 -9.91 7.96 18.08
CA GLN A 2 -8.93 8.38 17.07
C GLN A 2 -7.74 7.44 17.10
N ILE A 3 -7.22 7.14 15.91
CA ILE A 3 -6.11 6.21 15.73
C ILE A 3 -4.96 6.96 15.09
N GLU A 4 -3.78 6.90 15.71
CA GLU A 4 -2.58 7.46 15.13
C GLU A 4 -1.82 6.37 14.39
N ILE A 5 -1.51 6.62 13.12
CA ILE A 5 -0.72 5.72 12.29
C ILE A 5 0.22 6.53 11.42
N GLN A 6 1.20 5.85 10.84
CA GLN A 6 2.07 6.48 9.85
C GLN A 6 1.64 6.03 8.45
N VAL A 7 1.44 7.00 7.56
CA VAL A 7 1.11 6.74 6.15
C VAL A 7 2.16 7.43 5.30
N ASN A 8 2.92 6.63 4.56
CA ASN A 8 3.99 7.12 3.68
C ASN A 8 4.97 8.03 4.43
N GLY A 9 5.33 7.62 5.65
CA GLY A 9 6.32 8.33 6.47
C GLY A 9 5.78 9.51 7.26
N GLN A 10 4.49 9.82 7.15
CA GLN A 10 3.88 10.93 7.86
C GLN A 10 2.91 10.42 8.91
N SER A 11 2.94 11.03 10.10
CA SER A 11 2.00 10.70 11.16
C SER A 11 0.64 11.33 10.86
N VAL A 12 -0.40 10.50 10.83
CA VAL A 12 -1.77 10.94 10.58
C VAL A 12 -2.69 10.38 11.65
N VAL A 13 -3.83 11.04 11.84
CA VAL A 13 -4.85 10.60 12.79
C VAL A 13 -6.12 10.27 12.01
N TRP A 14 -6.59 9.04 12.19
CA TRP A 14 -7.84 8.58 11.58
C TRP A 14 -8.93 8.47 12.64
N ALA A 15 -10.15 8.90 12.29
CA ALA A 15 -11.31 8.65 13.12
C ALA A 15 -11.75 7.21 12.94
N SER A 16 -11.88 6.48 14.07
CA SER A 16 -12.34 5.09 14.03
C SER A 16 -13.86 5.07 14.07
N ASP A 17 -14.46 4.91 12.89
CA ASP A 17 -15.89 4.70 12.75
C ASP A 17 -16.19 3.22 12.61
N ALA A 18 -17.30 2.77 13.18
CA ALA A 18 -17.70 1.39 13.08
C ALA A 18 -17.85 0.97 11.60
N GLY A 19 -17.13 -0.07 11.21
CA GLY A 19 -17.18 -0.60 9.86
C GLY A 19 -16.25 0.05 8.86
N ALA A 20 -15.47 1.06 9.25
CA ALA A 20 -14.47 1.65 8.35
C ALA A 20 -13.32 0.69 8.13
N ASN A 21 -12.91 0.51 6.87
CA ASN A 21 -11.77 -0.29 6.55
C ASN A 21 -10.63 0.57 5.98
N VAL A 22 -9.44 -0.01 5.91
CA VAL A 22 -8.23 0.71 5.50
C VAL A 22 -8.35 1.19 4.06
N LEU A 23 -8.86 0.35 3.15
CA LEU A 23 -8.99 0.72 1.74
C LEU A 23 -9.85 1.97 1.56
N GLN A 24 -11.03 2.00 2.18
CA GLN A 24 -11.94 3.14 2.08
C GLN A 24 -11.32 4.39 2.68
N THR A 25 -10.64 4.26 3.80
CA THR A 25 -10.00 5.40 4.46
C THR A 25 -8.89 5.99 3.60
N LEU A 26 -8.04 5.16 3.01
CA LEU A 26 -6.98 5.63 2.11
C LEU A 26 -7.58 6.38 0.92
N ARG A 27 -8.60 5.81 0.28
CA ARG A 27 -9.17 6.40 -0.93
C ARG A 27 -10.03 7.62 -0.67
N ASN A 28 -10.89 7.54 0.36
CA ASN A 28 -11.96 8.53 0.54
C ASN A 28 -11.56 9.66 1.47
N GLN A 29 -10.77 9.39 2.51
CA GLN A 29 -10.34 10.42 3.46
C GLN A 29 -9.00 11.02 3.10
N MET A 30 -8.06 10.23 2.59
CA MET A 30 -6.71 10.70 2.30
C MET A 30 -6.47 11.00 0.82
N GLY A 31 -7.39 10.61 -0.06
CA GLY A 31 -7.23 10.83 -1.50
C GLY A 31 -6.13 9.98 -2.15
N LEU A 32 -5.68 8.93 -1.47
CA LEU A 32 -4.65 8.03 -2.00
C LEU A 32 -5.33 6.94 -2.82
N THR A 33 -5.49 7.18 -4.11
CA THR A 33 -6.35 6.38 -4.98
C THR A 33 -5.62 5.29 -5.76
N ALA A 34 -4.31 5.16 -5.62
CA ALA A 34 -3.57 4.10 -6.29
C ALA A 34 -3.94 2.71 -5.75
N THR A 35 -4.27 2.61 -4.47
CA THR A 35 -4.78 1.38 -3.86
C THR A 35 -6.24 1.22 -4.27
N ARG A 36 -6.60 0.08 -4.87
CA ARG A 36 -7.89 -0.06 -5.58
C ARG A 36 -8.73 -1.18 -5.02
N TYR A 37 -10.06 -1.02 -5.17
CA TYR A 37 -11.03 -2.05 -4.83
C TYR A 37 -11.21 -3.00 -6.02
N GLY A 38 -11.07 -4.28 -5.76
CA GLY A 38 -11.34 -5.32 -6.77
C GLY A 38 -12.35 -6.33 -6.25
N CYS A 39 -11.88 -7.49 -5.73
CA CYS A 39 -12.78 -8.57 -5.29
C CYS A 39 -13.49 -8.28 -3.96
N GLY A 40 -12.91 -7.49 -3.07
CA GLY A 40 -13.43 -7.26 -1.73
C GLY A 40 -13.32 -8.47 -0.80
N GLN A 41 -12.59 -9.50 -1.21
CA GLN A 41 -12.47 -10.78 -0.49
C GLN A 41 -11.03 -11.19 -0.24
N GLU A 42 -10.11 -10.24 -0.30
CA GLU A 42 -8.67 -10.45 -0.08
C GLU A 42 -8.02 -11.42 -1.07
N GLN A 43 -8.57 -11.58 -2.28
CA GLN A 43 -8.08 -12.55 -3.25
C GLN A 43 -7.36 -11.93 -4.44
N CYS A 44 -7.84 -10.77 -4.95
CA CYS A 44 -7.29 -10.22 -6.20
C CYS A 44 -5.97 -9.49 -6.01
N GLY A 45 -5.64 -9.03 -4.80
CA GLY A 45 -4.38 -8.35 -4.50
C GLY A 45 -4.30 -6.89 -4.90
N THR A 46 -5.30 -6.35 -5.58
CA THR A 46 -5.23 -4.96 -6.09
C THR A 46 -5.30 -3.91 -4.99
N CYS A 47 -5.74 -4.28 -3.78
CA CYS A 47 -5.82 -3.41 -2.62
C CYS A 47 -4.61 -3.53 -1.68
N HIS A 48 -3.56 -4.24 -2.07
CA HIS A 48 -2.41 -4.44 -1.20
C HIS A 48 -1.65 -3.15 -0.95
N VAL A 49 -1.19 -2.98 0.29
CA VAL A 49 -0.24 -1.96 0.71
C VAL A 49 0.85 -2.64 1.53
N LEU A 50 1.94 -1.91 1.81
CA LEU A 50 2.93 -2.40 2.76
C LEU A 50 2.50 -2.00 4.16
N ILE A 51 2.37 -2.97 5.05
CA ILE A 51 2.13 -2.74 6.47
C ILE A 51 3.36 -3.27 7.20
N ASP A 52 4.14 -2.36 7.77
CA ASP A 52 5.41 -2.69 8.41
C ASP A 52 6.31 -3.51 7.48
N GLY A 53 6.33 -3.15 6.19
CA GLY A 53 7.17 -3.80 5.18
C GLY A 53 6.60 -5.05 4.56
N GLN A 54 5.41 -5.49 4.96
CA GLN A 54 4.77 -6.69 4.41
C GLN A 54 3.57 -6.32 3.55
N SER A 55 3.41 -7.01 2.43
CA SER A 55 2.26 -6.80 1.54
C SER A 55 1.01 -7.42 2.14
N LYS A 56 -0.01 -6.60 2.39
CA LYS A 56 -1.26 -7.03 3.01
C LYS A 56 -2.45 -6.43 2.28
N PRO A 57 -3.55 -7.19 2.14
CA PRO A 57 -4.79 -6.66 1.56
C PRO A 57 -5.49 -5.71 2.53
N THR A 58 -6.16 -4.69 1.99
CA THR A 58 -6.82 -3.66 2.79
C THR A 58 -8.34 -3.69 2.70
N CYS A 59 -8.92 -4.44 1.77
CA CYS A 59 -10.36 -4.35 1.51
C CYS A 59 -11.24 -4.84 2.66
N GLN A 60 -10.72 -5.72 3.53
CA GLN A 60 -11.44 -6.18 4.71
C GLN A 60 -10.71 -5.87 6.02
N LEU A 61 -9.65 -5.08 5.96
CA LEU A 61 -8.85 -4.77 7.14
C LEU A 61 -9.47 -3.59 7.88
N PRO A 62 -9.88 -3.76 9.14
CA PRO A 62 -10.40 -2.64 9.92
C PRO A 62 -9.27 -1.68 10.28
N ILE A 63 -9.57 -0.38 10.36
CA ILE A 63 -8.55 0.62 10.66
C ILE A 63 -7.95 0.43 12.05
N ASP A 64 -8.72 -0.12 12.99
CA ASP A 64 -8.25 -0.38 14.36
C ASP A 64 -7.05 -1.34 14.40
N ALA A 65 -6.90 -2.19 13.39
CA ALA A 65 -5.79 -3.14 13.32
C ALA A 65 -4.45 -2.45 13.05
N LEU A 66 -4.46 -1.19 12.64
CA LEU A 66 -3.25 -0.47 12.25
C LEU A 66 -2.72 0.51 13.30
N VAL A 67 -3.27 0.50 14.51
CA VAL A 67 -2.79 1.39 15.57
C VAL A 67 -1.29 1.21 15.77
N GLY A 68 -0.54 2.30 15.65
CA GLY A 68 0.91 2.28 15.83
C GLY A 68 1.70 1.65 14.69
N ARG A 69 1.05 1.31 13.58
CA ARG A 69 1.73 0.68 12.45
C ARG A 69 2.04 1.68 11.34
N SER A 70 2.89 1.25 10.41
CA SER A 70 3.31 2.04 9.27
C SER A 70 2.71 1.45 7.99
N VAL A 71 2.02 2.32 7.23
CA VAL A 71 1.40 1.96 5.95
C VAL A 71 2.15 2.68 4.83
N VAL A 72 2.50 1.94 3.78
CA VAL A 72 3.15 2.51 2.59
C VAL A 72 2.29 2.14 1.38
N THR A 73 1.87 3.16 0.64
CA THR A 73 1.09 3.00 -0.61
C THR A 73 1.98 3.29 -1.82
N LEU A 74 1.45 3.04 -3.02
CA LEU A 74 2.21 3.28 -4.25
C LEU A 74 2.60 4.76 -4.40
N GLU A 75 1.78 5.68 -3.88
CA GLU A 75 2.09 7.11 -3.95
C GLU A 75 3.41 7.48 -3.27
N SER A 76 3.90 6.62 -2.36
CA SER A 76 5.18 6.84 -1.69
C SER A 76 6.39 6.77 -2.62
N ALA A 77 6.22 6.32 -3.85
CA ALA A 77 7.33 6.29 -4.81
C ALA A 77 7.93 7.66 -5.08
N GLN A 78 7.20 8.72 -4.74
CA GLN A 78 7.70 10.09 -4.84
C GLN A 78 8.51 10.55 -3.62
N ASP A 79 8.52 9.76 -2.55
CA ASP A 79 9.20 10.13 -1.29
C ASP A 79 10.55 9.42 -1.21
N PRO A 80 11.68 10.17 -1.31
CA PRO A 80 13.00 9.53 -1.31
C PRO A 80 13.44 8.99 0.05
N ASP A 81 12.75 9.32 1.14
CA ASP A 81 13.19 9.01 2.48
C ASP A 81 12.73 7.64 2.99
N LEU A 82 11.81 6.97 2.24
CA LEU A 82 11.31 5.67 2.66
C LEU A 82 12.17 4.54 2.09
N PRO A 83 12.44 3.47 2.87
CA PRO A 83 13.28 2.37 2.40
C PRO A 83 12.70 1.61 1.21
N SER A 84 11.38 1.62 1.05
CA SER A 84 10.70 0.94 -0.07
C SER A 84 10.75 1.71 -1.38
N THR A 85 11.04 3.02 -1.34
CA THR A 85 10.94 3.89 -2.52
C THR A 85 11.86 3.44 -3.65
N HIS A 86 13.09 3.04 -3.32
CA HIS A 86 14.05 2.58 -4.31
C HIS A 86 13.49 1.42 -5.14
N PHE A 87 12.91 0.43 -4.47
CA PHE A 87 12.33 -0.73 -5.14
C PHE A 87 11.10 -0.36 -5.94
N LEU A 88 10.23 0.47 -5.37
CA LEU A 88 9.02 0.92 -6.08
C LEU A 88 9.36 1.65 -7.36
N LYS A 89 10.30 2.58 -7.32
CA LYS A 89 10.72 3.32 -8.52
C LYS A 89 11.34 2.42 -9.57
N ALA A 90 12.20 1.49 -9.16
CA ALA A 90 12.83 0.56 -10.09
C ALA A 90 11.77 -0.32 -10.77
N LEU A 91 10.80 -0.81 -10.00
CA LEU A 91 9.72 -1.64 -10.55
C LEU A 91 8.80 -0.84 -11.47
N GLN A 92 8.46 0.40 -11.11
CA GLN A 92 7.67 1.27 -11.98
C GLN A 92 8.38 1.50 -13.31
N SER A 93 9.67 1.80 -13.28
CA SER A 93 10.46 2.02 -14.49
C SER A 93 10.50 0.76 -15.36
N ALA A 94 10.67 -0.42 -14.74
CA ALA A 94 10.68 -1.68 -15.46
C ALA A 94 9.32 -1.98 -16.10
N PHE A 95 8.22 -1.73 -15.38
CA PHE A 95 6.88 -1.95 -15.92
C PHE A 95 6.59 -1.04 -17.10
N ILE A 96 7.04 0.22 -17.03
CA ILE A 96 6.90 1.17 -18.13
C ILE A 96 7.76 0.71 -19.33
N GLY A 97 9.02 0.40 -19.08
CA GLY A 97 9.96 0.01 -20.15
C GLY A 97 9.54 -1.27 -20.87
N GLU A 98 8.99 -2.23 -20.15
CA GLU A 98 8.57 -3.51 -20.71
C GLU A 98 7.09 -3.54 -21.11
N GLN A 99 6.36 -2.43 -20.93
CA GLN A 99 4.93 -2.34 -21.20
C GLN A 99 4.16 -3.49 -20.51
N ALA A 100 4.48 -3.73 -19.24
CA ALA A 100 3.99 -4.90 -18.52
C ALA A 100 2.51 -4.80 -18.10
N ALA A 101 1.97 -3.59 -18.00
CA ALA A 101 0.57 -3.40 -17.63
C ALA A 101 -0.33 -3.49 -18.86
N GLN A 102 -1.44 -4.24 -18.75
CA GLN A 102 -2.48 -4.22 -19.79
C GLN A 102 -3.47 -3.10 -19.49
N CYS A 103 -4.56 -3.36 -18.74
CA CYS A 103 -5.48 -2.28 -18.37
C CYS A 103 -4.95 -1.44 -17.21
N GLY A 104 -4.01 -1.95 -16.45
CA GLY A 104 -3.37 -1.24 -15.36
C GLY A 104 -4.09 -1.29 -14.03
N TYR A 105 -5.24 -1.95 -13.94
CA TYR A 105 -6.03 -1.92 -12.72
C TYR A 105 -5.34 -2.65 -11.55
N CYS A 106 -4.72 -3.80 -11.80
CA CYS A 106 -4.04 -4.60 -10.77
C CYS A 106 -2.58 -4.17 -10.55
N THR A 107 -2.07 -3.24 -11.34
CA THR A 107 -0.65 -2.89 -11.35
C THR A 107 -0.18 -2.38 -9.98
N SER A 108 -0.97 -1.55 -9.32
CA SER A 108 -0.62 -1.02 -7.99
C SER A 108 -0.35 -2.15 -6.99
N GLY A 109 -1.25 -3.12 -6.90
CA GLY A 109 -1.07 -4.26 -5.99
C GLY A 109 0.13 -5.12 -6.34
N LEU A 110 0.36 -5.33 -7.64
CA LEU A 110 1.52 -6.10 -8.10
C LEU A 110 2.83 -5.41 -7.74
N LEU A 111 2.92 -4.10 -7.94
CA LEU A 111 4.12 -3.34 -7.60
C LEU A 111 4.40 -3.38 -6.09
N ILE A 112 3.37 -3.23 -5.28
CA ILE A 112 3.51 -3.33 -3.82
C ILE A 112 3.98 -4.71 -3.40
N SER A 113 3.37 -5.76 -3.92
CA SER A 113 3.74 -7.14 -3.55
C SER A 113 5.14 -7.49 -4.02
N ALA A 114 5.54 -7.06 -5.20
CA ALA A 114 6.89 -7.27 -5.70
C ALA A 114 7.91 -6.50 -4.86
N THR A 115 7.57 -5.28 -4.42
CA THR A 115 8.42 -4.49 -3.54
C THR A 115 8.65 -5.21 -2.22
N ALA A 116 7.60 -5.76 -1.61
CA ALA A 116 7.72 -6.52 -0.36
C ALA A 116 8.65 -7.73 -0.53
N LEU A 117 8.52 -8.43 -1.65
CA LEU A 117 9.37 -9.58 -1.94
C LEU A 117 10.83 -9.17 -2.07
N LEU A 118 11.11 -8.11 -2.81
CA LEU A 118 12.48 -7.64 -2.99
C LEU A 118 13.10 -7.16 -1.68
N MET A 119 12.36 -6.42 -0.87
CA MET A 119 12.84 -5.97 0.43
C MET A 119 13.18 -7.15 1.32
N SER A 120 12.32 -8.16 1.37
CA SER A 120 12.55 -9.37 2.14
C SER A 120 13.79 -10.11 1.66
N ALA A 121 13.98 -10.24 0.34
CA ALA A 121 15.13 -10.93 -0.24
C ALA A 121 16.43 -10.23 0.10
N TYR A 122 16.45 -8.90 0.08
CA TYR A 122 17.67 -8.14 0.40
C TYR A 122 18.00 -8.16 1.90
N GLU A 123 17.00 -8.28 2.75
CA GLU A 123 17.24 -8.37 4.21
C GLU A 123 17.83 -9.71 4.63
N THR A 124 17.62 -10.76 3.83
CA THR A 124 18.07 -12.11 4.18
C THR A 124 19.42 -12.47 3.57
N VAL A 125 20.00 -11.60 2.80
CA VAL A 125 21.32 -11.82 2.16
C VAL A 125 22.48 -11.34 3.02
#